data_818bd9e3de174904454014a5b80ba6bc
#
_entry.id   818bd9e3de174904454014a5b80ba6bc
#
_cell.length_a   1.000
_cell.length_b   1.000
_cell.length_c   1.000
_cell.angle_alpha   90.00
_cell.angle_beta   90.00
_cell.angle_gamma   90.00
#
_symmetry.space_group_name_H-M   'P 1'
#
loop_
_entity.id
_entity.type
_entity.pdbx_description
1 polymer ?
#
loop_
_entity_poly.entity_id
_entity_poly.type
_entity_poly.pdbx_seq_one_letter_code
_entity_poly.pdbx_strand_id
1 'polypeptide(L)'
;MAVTAASTAQAVEAVFRIESARIIAGVARIVRDVGIAEELAQDALVAALEQWPAAGVPDRPGAWLMATAKHRAIDLVRRKETYARKLAEVGRTLEDAPPPPEPADPDDIDDDLLRLVFTACHPVLATQARIALTLRLMGGLTTQEIARAFLTSEPTVAQRIVRAKRALAKAGVPFEVPYGADREERLASVLEVIYLVFNEGYSATAGDDLVRPALCEDALRLARVLAALMPKEPEVHGLAALLEFQASRIATRTGPDGEPVLLADQNRARWNRLLIHRGVAAMRHAGTGPYSVQAAIAGCHAAAVRYEDTDWPTIATLYGRLVLLLPSPVVELNRAVAVSMAQGPEAALPLVDALAAEPALRAYHLLPSVRGDLLERLGRTDEARTEFERAALLTRNARERALLLRRAARTGQS
;
A
#
# COMPACT_ATOMS: atom_id res chain seq x y z
N MET A 1 30.87 27.31 -2.61
CA MET A 1 29.57 27.84 -3.03
C MET A 1 28.64 27.74 -1.83
N ALA A 2 28.11 28.85 -1.34
CA ALA A 2 27.15 28.86 -0.22
C ALA A 2 25.85 28.20 -0.69
N VAL A 3 25.54 27.04 -0.12
CA VAL A 3 24.23 26.39 -0.27
C VAL A 3 23.21 27.32 0.36
N THR A 4 22.23 27.80 -0.40
CA THR A 4 21.18 28.65 0.14
C THR A 4 20.39 27.92 1.21
N ALA A 5 19.87 28.62 2.23
CA ALA A 5 19.06 28.01 3.31
C ALA A 5 17.87 27.18 2.75
N ALA A 6 17.26 27.60 1.64
CA ALA A 6 16.23 26.85 0.93
C ALA A 6 16.73 25.50 0.37
N SER A 7 17.95 25.46 -0.19
CA SER A 7 18.58 24.23 -0.68
C SER A 7 18.90 23.25 0.47
N THR A 8 19.30 23.77 1.64
CA THR A 8 19.54 22.94 2.81
C THR A 8 18.25 22.35 3.36
N ALA A 9 17.16 23.11 3.46
CA ALA A 9 15.87 22.61 3.90
C ALA A 9 15.34 21.49 3.00
N GLN A 10 15.46 21.63 1.67
CA GLN A 10 15.11 20.59 0.71
C GLN A 10 15.96 19.32 0.90
N ALA A 11 17.27 19.49 1.12
CA ALA A 11 18.18 18.37 1.39
C ALA A 11 17.79 17.64 2.70
N VAL A 12 17.48 18.38 3.77
CA VAL A 12 17.04 17.83 5.06
C VAL A 12 15.74 17.02 4.87
N GLU A 13 14.77 17.57 4.16
CA GLU A 13 13.48 16.90 3.89
C GLU A 13 13.69 15.62 3.07
N ALA A 14 14.50 15.66 2.02
CA ALA A 14 14.81 14.50 1.18
C ALA A 14 15.49 13.38 1.97
N VAL A 15 16.50 13.72 2.79
CA VAL A 15 17.19 12.75 3.64
C VAL A 15 16.23 12.15 4.67
N PHE A 16 15.41 12.96 5.33
CA PHE A 16 14.46 12.47 6.32
C PHE A 16 13.42 11.55 5.69
N ARG A 17 12.90 11.88 4.52
CA ARG A 17 11.95 10.99 3.80
C ARG A 17 12.54 9.60 3.51
N ILE A 18 13.83 9.51 3.21
CA ILE A 18 14.54 8.25 2.95
C ILE A 18 14.81 7.47 4.25
N GLU A 19 15.26 8.17 5.29
CA GLU A 19 15.81 7.55 6.51
C GLU A 19 14.80 7.48 7.66
N SER A 20 13.66 8.18 7.59
CA SER A 20 12.71 8.32 8.71
C SER A 20 12.25 6.99 9.29
N ALA A 21 11.92 6.03 8.44
CA ALA A 21 11.47 4.70 8.90
C ALA A 21 12.55 3.99 9.72
N ARG A 22 13.82 4.05 9.28
CA ARG A 22 14.96 3.47 9.98
C ARG A 22 15.22 4.16 11.31
N ILE A 23 15.13 5.49 11.32
CA ILE A 23 15.32 6.29 12.54
C ILE A 23 14.22 5.96 13.54
N ILE A 24 12.95 5.98 13.13
CA ILE A 24 11.81 5.64 13.99
C ILE A 24 11.96 4.21 14.52
N ALA A 25 12.31 3.24 13.69
CA ALA A 25 12.49 1.85 14.08
C ALA A 25 13.59 1.70 15.15
N GLY A 26 14.78 2.27 14.89
CA GLY A 26 15.90 2.21 15.83
C GLY A 26 15.64 2.93 17.15
N VAL A 27 14.84 4.01 17.15
CA VAL A 27 14.41 4.72 18.36
C VAL A 27 13.31 3.94 19.08
N ALA A 28 12.35 3.34 18.35
CA ALA A 28 11.27 2.54 18.94
C ALA A 28 11.79 1.33 19.71
N ARG A 29 12.91 0.73 19.29
CA ARG A 29 13.61 -0.31 20.05
C ARG A 29 14.04 0.17 21.44
N ILE A 30 14.46 1.43 21.56
CA ILE A 30 14.92 2.02 22.83
C ILE A 30 13.74 2.39 23.72
N VAL A 31 12.77 3.15 23.17
CA VAL A 31 11.66 3.73 23.95
C VAL A 31 10.45 2.81 24.05
N ARG A 32 10.37 1.73 23.25
CA ARG A 32 9.28 0.75 23.18
C ARG A 32 7.89 1.36 22.93
N ASP A 33 7.86 2.51 22.27
CA ASP A 33 6.65 3.25 21.89
C ASP A 33 6.88 3.95 20.54
N VAL A 34 6.11 3.57 19.53
CA VAL A 34 6.23 4.12 18.18
C VAL A 34 5.81 5.59 18.08
N GLY A 35 4.93 6.05 18.98
CA GLY A 35 4.51 7.44 19.05
C GLY A 35 5.65 8.33 19.53
N ILE A 36 6.28 7.96 20.63
CA ILE A 36 7.44 8.64 21.19
C ILE A 36 8.63 8.55 20.21
N ALA A 37 8.81 7.41 19.56
CA ALA A 37 9.87 7.25 18.58
C ALA A 37 9.73 8.19 17.38
N GLU A 38 8.52 8.37 16.86
CA GLU A 38 8.27 9.34 15.79
C GLU A 38 8.52 10.78 16.24
N GLU A 39 8.08 11.17 17.43
CA GLU A 39 8.33 12.51 18.00
C GLU A 39 9.84 12.79 18.08
N LEU A 40 10.62 11.87 18.63
CA LEU A 40 12.07 12.01 18.73
C LEU A 40 12.79 12.03 17.37
N ALA A 41 12.27 11.32 16.38
CA ALA A 41 12.77 11.38 15.00
C ALA A 41 12.47 12.75 14.36
N GLN A 42 11.29 13.32 14.61
CA GLN A 42 10.94 14.67 14.17
C GLN A 42 11.78 15.73 14.88
N ASP A 43 12.05 15.59 16.17
CA ASP A 43 12.95 16.49 16.90
C ASP A 43 14.38 16.46 16.33
N ALA A 44 14.86 15.31 15.84
CA ALA A 44 16.14 15.23 15.16
C ALA A 44 16.12 15.97 13.81
N LEU A 45 14.99 15.91 13.09
CA LEU A 45 14.78 16.69 11.86
C LEU A 45 14.82 18.20 12.13
N VAL A 46 14.12 18.67 13.19
CA VAL A 46 14.15 20.08 13.60
C VAL A 46 15.57 20.50 13.92
N ALA A 47 16.33 19.71 14.67
CA ALA A 47 17.72 20.00 14.96
C ALA A 47 18.61 20.09 13.69
N ALA A 48 18.34 19.26 12.66
CA ALA A 48 19.03 19.37 11.39
C ALA A 48 18.70 20.68 10.66
N LEU A 49 17.41 21.07 10.64
CA LEU A 49 16.98 22.35 10.04
C LEU A 49 17.58 23.58 10.73
N GLU A 50 17.87 23.51 12.02
CA GLU A 50 18.51 24.57 12.79
C GLU A 50 20.04 24.62 12.59
N GLN A 51 20.70 23.44 12.55
CA GLN A 51 22.15 23.35 12.61
C GLN A 51 22.83 23.30 11.22
N TRP A 52 22.26 22.59 10.26
CA TRP A 52 22.90 22.39 8.95
C TRP A 52 22.99 23.65 8.07
N PRO A 53 22.10 24.64 8.17
CA PRO A 53 22.31 25.91 7.45
C PRO A 53 23.62 26.64 7.81
N ALA A 54 24.07 26.51 9.07
CA ALA A 54 25.31 27.14 9.55
C ALA A 54 26.53 26.22 9.47
N ALA A 55 26.36 24.92 9.80
CA ALA A 55 27.46 23.94 9.88
C ALA A 55 27.73 23.19 8.56
N GLY A 56 26.80 23.28 7.60
CA GLY A 56 26.79 22.45 6.39
C GLY A 56 26.10 21.09 6.61
N VAL A 57 25.67 20.47 5.51
CA VAL A 57 25.12 19.11 5.54
C VAL A 57 26.25 18.12 5.82
N PRO A 58 26.13 17.24 6.83
CA PRO A 58 27.15 16.24 7.14
C PRO A 58 27.39 15.27 5.96
N ASP A 59 28.58 14.65 5.89
CA ASP A 59 28.90 13.63 4.87
C ASP A 59 27.95 12.42 4.95
N ARG A 60 27.47 12.09 6.16
CA ARG A 60 26.51 11.00 6.42
C ARG A 60 25.27 11.52 7.14
N PRO A 61 24.39 12.22 6.44
CA PRO A 61 23.28 12.93 7.08
C PRO A 61 22.29 11.99 7.79
N GLY A 62 21.98 10.80 7.23
CA GLY A 62 21.15 9.80 7.88
C GLY A 62 21.74 9.27 9.19
N ALA A 63 23.06 9.05 9.26
CA ALA A 63 23.74 8.63 10.48
C ALA A 63 23.69 9.73 11.56
N TRP A 64 23.82 11.00 11.17
CA TRP A 64 23.70 12.13 12.09
C TRP A 64 22.30 12.23 12.70
N LEU A 65 21.24 12.10 11.86
CA LEU A 65 19.86 12.11 12.32
C LEU A 65 19.59 10.93 13.28
N MET A 66 20.07 9.73 12.94
CA MET A 66 19.95 8.53 13.79
C MET A 66 20.62 8.74 15.15
N ALA A 67 21.86 9.23 15.17
CA ALA A 67 22.59 9.49 16.41
C ALA A 67 21.87 10.52 17.27
N THR A 68 21.42 11.63 16.68
CA THR A 68 20.68 12.69 17.38
C THR A 68 19.38 12.16 18.00
N ALA A 69 18.61 11.38 17.24
CA ALA A 69 17.36 10.79 17.74
C ALA A 69 17.62 9.76 18.85
N LYS A 70 18.64 8.89 18.71
CA LYS A 70 19.03 7.91 19.73
C LYS A 70 19.50 8.57 21.03
N HIS A 71 20.33 9.63 20.97
CA HIS A 71 20.73 10.37 22.16
C HIS A 71 19.53 10.89 22.93
N ARG A 72 18.57 11.53 22.23
CA ARG A 72 17.34 12.01 22.86
C ARG A 72 16.50 10.89 23.46
N ALA A 73 16.45 9.73 22.80
CA ALA A 73 15.75 8.54 23.30
C ALA A 73 16.35 8.04 24.61
N ILE A 74 17.68 7.89 24.65
CA ILE A 74 18.41 7.45 25.86
C ILE A 74 18.21 8.43 26.99
N ASP A 75 18.30 9.74 26.73
CA ASP A 75 18.05 10.77 27.74
C ASP A 75 16.62 10.72 28.29
N LEU A 76 15.63 10.48 27.43
CA LEU A 76 14.23 10.32 27.85
C LEU A 76 14.06 9.11 28.76
N VAL A 77 14.62 7.96 28.40
CA VAL A 77 14.56 6.73 29.20
C VAL A 77 15.22 6.94 30.56
N ARG A 78 16.44 7.51 30.58
CA ARG A 78 17.17 7.83 31.84
C ARG A 78 16.38 8.77 32.76
N ARG A 79 15.70 9.80 32.18
CA ARG A 79 14.85 10.70 32.96
C ARG A 79 13.66 9.97 33.56
N LYS A 80 12.98 9.09 32.76
CA LYS A 80 11.87 8.27 33.27
C LYS A 80 12.30 7.32 34.37
N GLU A 81 13.43 6.64 34.24
CA GLU A 81 14.00 5.74 35.25
C GLU A 81 14.38 6.49 36.52
N THR A 82 15.01 7.68 36.39
CA THR A 82 15.36 8.51 37.54
C THR A 82 14.12 9.01 38.26
N TYR A 83 13.07 9.39 37.50
CA TYR A 83 11.80 9.80 38.07
C TYR A 83 11.08 8.63 38.77
N ALA A 84 11.04 7.46 38.13
CA ALA A 84 10.48 6.25 38.72
C ALA A 84 11.22 5.84 39.99
N ARG A 85 12.57 5.91 40.02
CA ARG A 85 13.40 5.69 41.21
C ARG A 85 13.07 6.65 42.35
N LYS A 86 12.97 7.95 42.06
CA LYS A 86 12.59 8.96 43.05
C LYS A 86 11.18 8.72 43.62
N LEU A 87 10.22 8.28 42.78
CA LEU A 87 8.88 7.88 43.21
C LEU A 87 8.92 6.57 44.06
N ALA A 88 9.78 5.61 43.69
CA ALA A 88 9.98 4.36 44.43
C ALA A 88 10.75 4.58 45.75
N GLU A 89 11.65 5.56 45.84
CA GLU A 89 12.30 5.97 47.10
C GLU A 89 11.31 6.57 48.10
N VAL A 90 10.21 7.16 47.62
CA VAL A 90 9.06 7.55 48.46
C VAL A 90 8.19 6.36 48.85
N GLY A 91 8.32 5.21 48.18
CA GLY A 91 7.52 3.97 48.38
C GLY A 91 8.31 2.66 48.25
N ARG A 92 9.37 2.47 49.03
CA ARG A 92 10.12 1.22 49.30
C ARG A 92 10.66 0.37 48.13
N THR A 93 11.98 0.09 48.26
CA THR A 93 12.87 -1.03 47.84
C THR A 93 13.32 -1.11 46.38
N LEU A 94 14.66 -1.05 46.29
CA LEU A 94 15.53 -1.21 45.11
C LEU A 94 15.39 -2.60 44.48
N GLU A 95 15.17 -2.64 43.17
CA GLU A 95 15.63 -3.72 42.30
C GLU A 95 16.49 -3.13 41.17
N ASP A 96 17.57 -3.84 40.82
CA ASP A 96 18.63 -3.40 39.92
C ASP A 96 18.14 -2.99 38.53
N ALA A 97 18.59 -1.83 38.06
CA ALA A 97 18.32 -1.38 36.72
C ALA A 97 19.18 -2.13 35.67
N PRO A 98 18.64 -2.58 34.55
CA PRO A 98 19.41 -3.24 33.50
C PRO A 98 20.42 -2.28 32.85
N PRO A 99 21.56 -2.78 32.33
CA PRO A 99 22.58 -1.98 31.70
C PRO A 99 22.08 -1.27 30.43
N PRO A 100 22.70 -0.14 30.05
CA PRO A 100 22.33 0.58 28.85
C PRO A 100 22.53 -0.28 27.59
N PRO A 101 21.65 -0.18 26.56
CA PRO A 101 21.79 -0.97 25.35
C PRO A 101 23.07 -0.62 24.58
N GLU A 102 23.77 -1.65 24.12
CA GLU A 102 24.95 -1.54 23.26
C GLU A 102 24.65 -0.86 21.91
N PRO A 103 25.67 -0.28 21.24
CA PRO A 103 25.51 0.30 19.91
C PRO A 103 25.04 -0.75 18.90
N ALA A 104 24.00 -0.42 18.13
CA ALA A 104 23.36 -1.34 17.19
C ALA A 104 24.30 -1.76 16.05
N ASP A 105 24.34 -3.08 15.79
CA ASP A 105 24.90 -3.69 14.59
C ASP A 105 24.09 -3.26 13.34
N PRO A 106 24.67 -3.08 12.15
CA PRO A 106 23.94 -2.87 10.90
C PRO A 106 22.85 -3.91 10.64
N ASP A 107 23.03 -5.17 11.02
CA ASP A 107 22.04 -6.24 10.89
C ASP A 107 20.81 -6.03 11.81
N ASP A 108 20.95 -5.30 12.92
CA ASP A 108 19.86 -4.94 13.81
C ASP A 108 18.83 -3.96 13.18
N ILE A 109 19.23 -3.17 12.16
CA ILE A 109 18.38 -2.15 11.54
C ILE A 109 17.27 -2.79 10.71
N ASP A 110 17.57 -3.87 9.99
CA ASP A 110 16.58 -4.57 9.17
C ASP A 110 15.54 -5.27 10.05
N ASP A 111 15.97 -5.83 11.17
CA ASP A 111 15.08 -6.37 12.20
C ASP A 111 14.19 -5.30 12.84
N ASP A 112 14.72 -4.12 13.12
CA ASP A 112 13.95 -3.00 13.70
C ASP A 112 12.92 -2.48 12.70
N LEU A 113 13.24 -2.40 11.40
CA LEU A 113 12.26 -2.06 10.35
C LEU A 113 11.14 -3.07 10.27
N LEU A 114 11.46 -4.37 10.34
CA LEU A 114 10.46 -5.43 10.33
C LEU A 114 9.53 -5.34 11.55
N ARG A 115 10.08 -5.09 12.74
CA ARG A 115 9.29 -4.82 13.98
C ARG A 115 8.35 -3.63 13.79
N LEU A 116 8.83 -2.54 13.17
CA LEU A 116 8.01 -1.36 12.89
C LEU A 116 6.85 -1.67 11.94
N VAL A 117 7.08 -2.44 10.88
CA VAL A 117 6.05 -2.89 9.94
C VAL A 117 4.96 -3.66 10.66
N PHE A 118 5.32 -4.69 11.44
CA PHE A 118 4.37 -5.51 12.18
C PHE A 118 3.60 -4.71 13.24
N THR A 119 4.25 -3.73 13.85
CA THR A 119 3.59 -2.85 14.83
C THR A 119 2.60 -1.90 14.15
N ALA A 120 2.99 -1.24 13.06
CA ALA A 120 2.12 -0.31 12.32
C ALA A 120 0.89 -0.99 11.70
N CYS A 121 1.03 -2.26 11.29
CA CYS A 121 -0.03 -3.06 10.69
C CYS A 121 -0.74 -3.99 11.68
N HIS A 122 -0.61 -3.77 12.98
CA HIS A 122 -1.16 -4.67 14.00
C HIS A 122 -2.71 -4.78 13.90
N PRO A 123 -3.30 -6.00 13.95
CA PRO A 123 -4.75 -6.24 13.80
C PRO A 123 -5.64 -5.53 14.84
N VAL A 124 -5.09 -5.16 16.00
CA VAL A 124 -5.81 -4.34 17.00
C VAL A 124 -6.28 -3.00 16.43
N LEU A 125 -5.66 -2.53 15.36
CA LEU A 125 -6.04 -1.31 14.67
C LEU A 125 -7.04 -1.61 13.56
N ALA A 126 -8.04 -0.75 13.39
CA ALA A 126 -8.91 -0.77 12.20
C ALA A 126 -8.09 -0.54 10.92
N THR A 127 -8.50 -1.15 9.81
CA THR A 127 -7.78 -1.11 8.51
C THR A 127 -7.36 0.30 8.09
N GLN A 128 -8.26 1.28 8.18
CA GLN A 128 -7.96 2.68 7.85
C GLN A 128 -6.90 3.33 8.77
N ALA A 129 -6.81 2.87 10.02
CA ALA A 129 -5.79 3.34 10.96
C ALA A 129 -4.43 2.69 10.66
N ARG A 130 -4.42 1.39 10.31
CA ARG A 130 -3.22 0.67 9.84
C ARG A 130 -2.62 1.35 8.61
N ILE A 131 -3.46 1.63 7.60
CA ILE A 131 -3.04 2.33 6.36
C ILE A 131 -2.42 3.70 6.69
N ALA A 132 -3.13 4.54 7.45
CA ALA A 132 -2.64 5.87 7.77
C ALA A 132 -1.32 5.83 8.58
N LEU A 133 -1.22 4.94 9.56
CA LEU A 133 -0.02 4.79 10.39
C LEU A 133 1.17 4.23 9.57
N THR A 134 0.94 3.25 8.71
CA THR A 134 1.99 2.68 7.84
C THR A 134 2.53 3.73 6.87
N LEU A 135 1.66 4.48 6.21
CA LEU A 135 2.09 5.56 5.32
C LEU A 135 2.86 6.66 6.07
N ARG A 136 2.47 6.96 7.30
CA ARG A 136 3.16 7.94 8.14
C ARG A 136 4.54 7.46 8.57
N LEU A 137 4.63 6.25 9.15
CA LEU A 137 5.86 5.74 9.78
C LEU A 137 6.83 5.13 8.77
N MET A 138 6.32 4.40 7.77
CA MET A 138 7.12 3.68 6.77
C MET A 138 7.21 4.45 5.44
N GLY A 139 6.14 5.14 5.05
CA GLY A 139 6.08 5.96 3.85
C GLY A 139 6.77 7.31 3.99
N GLY A 140 6.87 7.82 5.22
CA GLY A 140 7.38 9.17 5.48
C GLY A 140 6.43 10.27 5.02
N LEU A 141 5.14 9.93 4.75
CA LEU A 141 4.15 10.89 4.28
C LEU A 141 3.68 11.82 5.42
N THR A 142 3.41 13.06 5.08
CA THR A 142 2.75 14.01 5.95
C THR A 142 1.25 13.68 6.10
N THR A 143 0.61 14.17 7.17
CA THR A 143 -0.84 14.05 7.34
C THR A 143 -1.61 14.66 6.17
N GLN A 144 -1.11 15.76 5.61
CA GLN A 144 -1.69 16.41 4.45
C GLN A 144 -1.60 15.56 3.18
N GLU A 145 -0.46 14.93 2.92
CA GLU A 145 -0.28 14.02 1.78
C GLU A 145 -1.21 12.82 1.89
N ILE A 146 -1.31 12.20 3.08
CA ILE A 146 -2.23 11.09 3.34
C ILE A 146 -3.70 11.54 3.17
N ALA A 147 -4.07 12.72 3.69
CA ALA A 147 -5.41 13.27 3.58
C ALA A 147 -5.80 13.49 2.11
N ARG A 148 -4.90 14.06 1.33
CA ARG A 148 -5.07 14.27 -0.12
C ARG A 148 -5.20 12.93 -0.86
N ALA A 149 -4.35 11.95 -0.51
CA ALA A 149 -4.34 10.64 -1.13
C ALA A 149 -5.65 9.86 -0.93
N PHE A 150 -6.33 10.04 0.21
CA PHE A 150 -7.58 9.33 0.53
C PHE A 150 -8.81 10.24 0.51
N LEU A 151 -8.74 11.44 -0.07
CA LEU A 151 -9.82 12.42 -0.18
C LEU A 151 -10.56 12.64 1.15
N THR A 152 -9.79 12.82 2.21
CA THR A 152 -10.29 13.09 3.56
C THR A 152 -9.65 14.37 4.12
N SER A 153 -10.13 14.86 5.26
CA SER A 153 -9.56 16.05 5.87
C SER A 153 -8.28 15.74 6.65
N GLU A 154 -7.34 16.67 6.66
CA GLU A 154 -6.09 16.54 7.42
C GLU A 154 -6.35 16.33 8.93
N PRO A 155 -7.29 17.03 9.60
CA PRO A 155 -7.63 16.75 11.00
C PRO A 155 -8.13 15.32 11.22
N THR A 156 -8.87 14.75 10.25
CA THR A 156 -9.34 13.36 10.33
C THR A 156 -8.16 12.39 10.32
N VAL A 157 -7.18 12.59 9.44
CA VAL A 157 -5.97 11.75 9.38
C VAL A 157 -5.14 11.90 10.64
N ALA A 158 -4.88 13.14 11.08
CA ALA A 158 -4.13 13.42 12.30
C ALA A 158 -4.75 12.72 13.52
N GLN A 159 -6.07 12.85 13.70
CA GLN A 159 -6.79 12.20 14.79
C GLN A 159 -6.75 10.67 14.68
N ARG A 160 -6.82 10.13 13.46
CA ARG A 160 -6.73 8.69 13.20
C ARG A 160 -5.37 8.14 13.61
N ILE A 161 -4.27 8.82 13.24
CA ILE A 161 -2.90 8.46 13.60
C ILE A 161 -2.71 8.53 15.13
N VAL A 162 -3.16 9.62 15.77
CA VAL A 162 -3.06 9.78 17.24
C VAL A 162 -3.82 8.67 17.96
N ARG A 163 -5.04 8.34 17.51
CA ARG A 163 -5.82 7.22 18.10
C ARG A 163 -5.15 5.88 17.88
N ALA A 164 -4.56 5.64 16.70
CA ALA A 164 -3.84 4.41 16.41
C ALA A 164 -2.65 4.22 17.37
N LYS A 165 -1.80 5.23 17.53
CA LYS A 165 -0.67 5.19 18.47
C LYS A 165 -1.13 4.92 19.91
N ARG A 166 -2.18 5.62 20.35
CA ARG A 166 -2.76 5.39 21.69
C ARG A 166 -3.33 3.97 21.85
N ALA A 167 -3.95 3.44 20.81
CA ALA A 167 -4.49 2.09 20.84
C ALA A 167 -3.38 1.03 20.97
N LEU A 168 -2.27 1.19 20.22
CA LEU A 168 -1.09 0.31 20.33
C LEU A 168 -0.50 0.37 21.75
N ALA A 169 -0.28 1.58 22.29
CA ALA A 169 0.26 1.77 23.63
C ALA A 169 -0.67 1.18 24.70
N LYS A 170 -2.00 1.42 24.59
CA LYS A 170 -3.00 0.90 25.53
C LYS A 170 -3.09 -0.63 25.50
N ALA A 171 -2.96 -1.23 24.33
CA ALA A 171 -2.97 -2.68 24.14
C ALA A 171 -1.64 -3.34 24.56
N GLY A 172 -0.62 -2.55 24.91
CA GLY A 172 0.71 -3.06 25.25
C GLY A 172 1.36 -3.85 24.10
N VAL A 173 1.10 -3.46 22.84
CA VAL A 173 1.63 -4.16 21.68
C VAL A 173 3.16 -4.12 21.72
N PRO A 174 3.84 -5.29 21.81
CA PRO A 174 5.28 -5.32 21.90
C PRO A 174 5.93 -4.92 20.57
N PHE A 175 7.09 -4.24 20.67
CA PHE A 175 7.90 -3.89 19.50
C PHE A 175 8.80 -5.06 19.12
N GLU A 176 8.21 -6.08 18.48
CA GLU A 176 8.88 -7.33 18.13
C GLU A 176 8.33 -7.93 16.83
N VAL A 177 9.08 -8.88 16.26
CA VAL A 177 8.61 -9.70 15.15
C VAL A 177 7.80 -10.86 15.75
N PRO A 178 6.56 -11.07 15.36
CA PRO A 178 5.74 -12.16 15.90
C PRO A 178 6.25 -13.55 15.47
N TYR A 179 5.85 -14.59 16.18
CA TYR A 179 6.24 -15.98 15.93
C TYR A 179 5.03 -16.87 15.68
N GLY A 180 5.26 -18.04 15.03
CA GLY A 180 4.23 -19.06 14.82
C GLY A 180 2.98 -18.54 14.13
N ALA A 181 1.81 -18.92 14.62
CA ALA A 181 0.51 -18.54 14.05
C ALA A 181 0.25 -17.03 14.06
N ASP A 182 0.70 -16.31 15.09
CA ASP A 182 0.61 -14.84 15.15
C ASP A 182 1.35 -14.18 14.00
N ARG A 183 2.47 -14.77 13.55
CA ARG A 183 3.24 -14.24 12.42
C ARG A 183 2.44 -14.32 11.13
N GLU A 184 1.74 -15.42 10.88
CA GLU A 184 0.94 -15.61 9.67
C GLU A 184 -0.23 -14.60 9.61
N GLU A 185 -0.98 -14.46 10.71
CA GLU A 185 -2.09 -13.50 10.79
C GLU A 185 -1.60 -12.05 10.64
N ARG A 186 -0.52 -11.70 11.32
CA ARG A 186 0.03 -10.35 11.27
C ARG A 186 0.69 -10.05 9.92
N LEU A 187 1.33 -11.04 9.27
CA LEU A 187 1.83 -10.91 7.91
C LEU A 187 0.69 -10.67 6.91
N ALA A 188 -0.40 -11.41 7.03
CA ALA A 188 -1.60 -11.19 6.20
C ALA A 188 -2.10 -9.74 6.32
N SER A 189 -2.11 -9.19 7.55
CA SER A 189 -2.46 -7.78 7.80
C SER A 189 -1.49 -6.79 7.14
N VAL A 190 -0.19 -7.07 7.13
CA VAL A 190 0.82 -6.25 6.45
C VAL A 190 0.59 -6.24 4.94
N LEU A 191 0.43 -7.43 4.35
CA LEU A 191 0.20 -7.59 2.91
C LEU A 191 -1.09 -6.89 2.48
N GLU A 192 -2.17 -7.02 3.27
CA GLU A 192 -3.44 -6.32 3.04
C GLU A 192 -3.24 -4.80 2.98
N VAL A 193 -2.52 -4.22 3.95
CA VAL A 193 -2.29 -2.77 4.00
C VAL A 193 -1.53 -2.28 2.77
N ILE A 194 -0.44 -2.95 2.39
CA ILE A 194 0.35 -2.58 1.21
C ILE A 194 -0.49 -2.70 -0.07
N TYR A 195 -1.26 -3.77 -0.20
CA TYR A 195 -2.17 -3.99 -1.33
C TYR A 195 -3.25 -2.91 -1.44
N LEU A 196 -3.89 -2.54 -0.32
CA LEU A 196 -4.93 -1.50 -0.29
C LEU A 196 -4.37 -0.11 -0.63
N VAL A 197 -3.17 0.23 -0.16
CA VAL A 197 -2.48 1.48 -0.54
C VAL A 197 -2.22 1.50 -2.05
N PHE A 198 -1.72 0.40 -2.61
CA PHE A 198 -1.49 0.29 -4.04
C PHE A 198 -2.79 0.43 -4.83
N ASN A 199 -3.85 -0.28 -4.45
CA ASN A 199 -5.13 -0.26 -5.15
C ASN A 199 -5.75 1.13 -5.19
N GLU A 200 -5.70 1.89 -4.08
CA GLU A 200 -6.17 3.29 -4.07
C GLU A 200 -5.33 4.17 -4.99
N GLY A 201 -4.03 3.90 -5.11
CA GLY A 201 -3.16 4.58 -6.07
C GLY A 201 -3.42 4.17 -7.51
N TYR A 202 -3.72 2.91 -7.74
CA TYR A 202 -3.89 2.32 -9.06
C TYR A 202 -5.27 2.59 -9.69
N SER A 203 -6.30 2.63 -8.87
CA SER A 203 -7.68 2.93 -9.27
C SER A 203 -8.38 3.68 -8.14
N ALA A 204 -8.31 5.01 -8.20
CA ALA A 204 -8.86 5.87 -7.17
C ALA A 204 -10.36 5.67 -7.02
N THR A 205 -10.81 5.35 -5.80
CA THR A 205 -12.21 5.03 -5.52
C THR A 205 -13.14 6.23 -5.65
N ALA A 206 -12.59 7.46 -5.61
CA ALA A 206 -13.34 8.70 -5.73
C ALA A 206 -12.46 9.86 -6.22
N GLY A 207 -13.08 10.93 -6.72
CA GLY A 207 -12.43 12.15 -7.18
C GLY A 207 -12.29 12.23 -8.69
N ASP A 208 -11.48 13.19 -9.15
CA ASP A 208 -11.34 13.54 -10.56
C ASP A 208 -10.21 12.77 -11.26
N ASP A 209 -9.27 12.22 -10.52
CA ASP A 209 -8.17 11.43 -11.06
C ASP A 209 -8.47 9.93 -10.98
N LEU A 210 -8.14 9.19 -12.02
CA LEU A 210 -8.25 7.73 -12.05
C LEU A 210 -7.08 7.06 -11.32
N VAL A 211 -5.88 7.63 -11.42
CA VAL A 211 -4.62 7.06 -10.91
C VAL A 211 -3.92 8.07 -10.03
N ARG A 212 -3.35 7.61 -8.91
CA ARG A 212 -2.47 8.37 -8.00
C ARG A 212 -1.09 7.71 -7.96
N PRO A 213 -0.19 8.03 -8.90
CA PRO A 213 1.08 7.32 -9.08
C PRO A 213 1.95 7.28 -7.81
N ALA A 214 1.97 8.37 -7.03
CA ALA A 214 2.75 8.46 -5.81
C ALA A 214 2.39 7.35 -4.77
N LEU A 215 1.09 7.04 -4.60
CA LEU A 215 0.68 5.95 -3.73
C LEU A 215 1.14 4.57 -4.25
N CYS A 216 1.10 4.38 -5.57
CA CYS A 216 1.61 3.14 -6.17
C CYS A 216 3.12 2.99 -5.94
N GLU A 217 3.88 4.08 -6.07
CA GLU A 217 5.33 4.11 -5.84
C GLU A 217 5.66 3.80 -4.37
N ASP A 218 4.93 4.39 -3.41
CA ASP A 218 5.11 4.12 -1.99
C ASP A 218 4.79 2.67 -1.64
N ALA A 219 3.65 2.14 -2.12
CA ALA A 219 3.27 0.75 -1.88
C ALA A 219 4.30 -0.22 -2.50
N LEU A 220 4.77 0.07 -3.72
CA LEU A 220 5.78 -0.74 -4.40
C LEU A 220 7.11 -0.72 -3.65
N ARG A 221 7.53 0.44 -3.11
CA ARG A 221 8.70 0.57 -2.27
C ARG A 221 8.56 -0.26 -0.99
N LEU A 222 7.40 -0.18 -0.31
CA LEU A 222 7.12 -0.98 0.89
C LEU A 222 7.16 -2.48 0.61
N ALA A 223 6.56 -2.93 -0.50
CA ALA A 223 6.59 -4.34 -0.91
C ALA A 223 8.02 -4.85 -1.17
N ARG A 224 8.86 -4.03 -1.80
CA ARG A 224 10.29 -4.36 -2.03
C ARG A 224 11.08 -4.45 -0.73
N VAL A 225 10.89 -3.50 0.18
CA VAL A 225 11.51 -3.54 1.51
C VAL A 225 11.08 -4.82 2.25
N LEU A 226 9.78 -5.12 2.26
CA LEU A 226 9.29 -6.32 2.92
C LEU A 226 9.87 -7.61 2.29
N ALA A 227 9.98 -7.67 0.96
CA ALA A 227 10.59 -8.82 0.28
C ALA A 227 12.08 -9.00 0.61
N ALA A 228 12.80 -7.90 0.81
CA ALA A 228 14.20 -7.95 1.27
C ALA A 228 14.32 -8.42 2.72
N LEU A 229 13.41 -7.98 3.61
CA LEU A 229 13.38 -8.34 5.03
C LEU A 229 12.84 -9.77 5.28
N MET A 230 12.02 -10.28 4.38
CA MET A 230 11.37 -11.59 4.49
C MET A 230 11.57 -12.45 3.23
N PRO A 231 12.83 -12.77 2.85
CA PRO A 231 13.15 -13.41 1.57
C PRO A 231 12.61 -14.84 1.41
N LYS A 232 12.19 -15.47 2.51
CA LYS A 232 11.66 -16.85 2.52
C LYS A 232 10.12 -16.91 2.51
N GLU A 233 9.44 -15.77 2.48
CA GLU A 233 7.98 -15.71 2.55
C GLU A 233 7.35 -15.60 1.16
N PRO A 234 6.76 -16.68 0.62
CA PRO A 234 6.32 -16.71 -0.77
C PRO A 234 5.26 -15.67 -1.12
N GLU A 235 4.30 -15.38 -0.23
CA GLU A 235 3.24 -14.40 -0.47
C GLU A 235 3.73 -12.94 -0.45
N VAL A 236 4.84 -12.67 0.22
CA VAL A 236 5.52 -11.36 0.14
C VAL A 236 6.06 -11.15 -1.28
N HIS A 237 6.70 -12.17 -1.85
CA HIS A 237 7.18 -12.14 -3.23
C HIS A 237 6.02 -12.10 -4.23
N GLY A 238 4.92 -12.84 -3.95
CA GLY A 238 3.68 -12.79 -4.72
C GLY A 238 3.10 -11.38 -4.79
N LEU A 239 2.98 -10.71 -3.65
CA LEU A 239 2.53 -9.32 -3.61
C LEU A 239 3.49 -8.39 -4.36
N ALA A 240 4.80 -8.49 -4.13
CA ALA A 240 5.77 -7.66 -4.83
C ALA A 240 5.67 -7.85 -6.36
N ALA A 241 5.57 -9.09 -6.85
CA ALA A 241 5.40 -9.38 -8.27
C ALA A 241 4.10 -8.78 -8.82
N LEU A 242 2.98 -8.92 -8.10
CA LEU A 242 1.69 -8.33 -8.47
C LEU A 242 1.80 -6.83 -8.66
N LEU A 243 2.39 -6.13 -7.69
CA LEU A 243 2.53 -4.67 -7.72
C LEU A 243 3.47 -4.23 -8.85
N GLU A 244 4.58 -4.95 -9.10
CA GLU A 244 5.49 -4.67 -10.22
C GLU A 244 4.77 -4.78 -11.57
N PHE A 245 4.02 -5.86 -11.81
CA PHE A 245 3.28 -6.04 -13.05
C PHE A 245 2.19 -4.98 -13.22
N GLN A 246 1.42 -4.69 -12.20
CA GLN A 246 0.38 -3.66 -12.27
C GLN A 246 0.97 -2.25 -12.46
N ALA A 247 2.06 -1.92 -11.75
CA ALA A 247 2.72 -0.63 -11.88
C ALA A 247 3.34 -0.43 -13.27
N SER A 248 3.75 -1.51 -13.95
CA SER A 248 4.36 -1.43 -15.28
C SER A 248 3.49 -0.74 -16.32
N ARG A 249 2.17 -0.77 -16.16
CA ARG A 249 1.21 -0.22 -17.11
C ARG A 249 0.54 1.10 -16.68
N ILE A 250 0.89 1.65 -15.51
CA ILE A 250 0.27 2.88 -14.96
C ILE A 250 0.28 4.02 -16.00
N ALA A 251 1.41 4.25 -16.66
CA ALA A 251 1.56 5.33 -17.65
C ALA A 251 0.67 5.21 -18.90
N THR A 252 0.02 4.05 -19.10
CA THR A 252 -0.86 3.79 -20.24
C THR A 252 -2.33 3.63 -19.85
N ARG A 253 -2.65 3.77 -18.58
CA ARG A 253 -4.03 3.66 -18.07
C ARG A 253 -4.86 4.90 -18.30
N THR A 254 -4.20 6.03 -18.54
CA THR A 254 -4.85 7.30 -18.85
C THR A 254 -4.31 7.88 -20.14
N GLY A 255 -5.19 8.51 -20.91
CA GLY A 255 -4.84 9.32 -22.08
C GLY A 255 -4.29 10.68 -21.68
N PRO A 256 -3.94 11.55 -22.69
CA PRO A 256 -3.39 12.89 -22.44
C PRO A 256 -4.28 13.77 -21.55
N ASP A 257 -5.59 13.63 -21.68
CA ASP A 257 -6.59 14.43 -20.95
C ASP A 257 -7.03 13.76 -19.62
N GLY A 258 -6.31 12.73 -19.15
CA GLY A 258 -6.65 11.97 -17.96
C GLY A 258 -7.81 10.97 -18.14
N GLU A 259 -8.27 10.77 -19.38
CA GLU A 259 -9.33 9.80 -19.70
C GLU A 259 -8.88 8.37 -19.47
N PRO A 260 -9.74 7.50 -18.89
CA PRO A 260 -9.44 6.08 -18.75
C PRO A 260 -9.22 5.40 -20.11
N VAL A 261 -8.10 4.67 -20.24
CA VAL A 261 -7.81 3.85 -21.41
C VAL A 261 -8.08 2.38 -21.04
N LEU A 262 -8.99 1.75 -21.79
CA LEU A 262 -9.32 0.33 -21.58
C LEU A 262 -8.09 -0.55 -21.85
N LEU A 263 -8.05 -1.71 -21.21
CA LEU A 263 -6.89 -2.62 -21.32
C LEU A 263 -6.60 -3.05 -22.77
N ALA A 264 -7.63 -3.21 -23.58
CA ALA A 264 -7.52 -3.52 -25.00
C ALA A 264 -6.85 -2.40 -25.81
N ASP A 265 -7.06 -1.15 -25.40
CA ASP A 265 -6.58 0.04 -26.11
C ASP A 265 -5.22 0.54 -25.59
N GLN A 266 -4.68 -0.08 -24.54
CA GLN A 266 -3.39 0.30 -23.96
C GLN A 266 -2.23 -0.07 -24.87
N ASN A 267 -1.37 0.90 -25.15
CA ASN A 267 -0.13 0.65 -25.90
C ASN A 267 0.88 -0.11 -25.02
N ARG A 268 0.93 -1.45 -25.18
CA ARG A 268 1.81 -2.34 -24.40
C ARG A 268 3.30 -2.11 -24.64
N ALA A 269 3.70 -1.50 -25.77
CA ALA A 269 5.09 -1.11 -26.02
C ALA A 269 5.59 -0.04 -25.04
N ARG A 270 4.66 0.74 -24.45
CA ARG A 270 4.95 1.77 -23.42
C ARG A 270 4.93 1.23 -22.00
N TRP A 271 4.60 -0.04 -21.80
CA TRP A 271 4.67 -0.65 -20.45
C TRP A 271 6.12 -0.70 -19.98
N ASN A 272 6.35 -0.42 -18.70
CA ASN A 272 7.68 -0.35 -18.13
C ASN A 272 8.32 -1.75 -18.05
N ARG A 273 9.26 -2.04 -18.95
CA ARG A 273 9.93 -3.34 -19.07
C ARG A 273 10.76 -3.69 -17.84
N LEU A 274 11.35 -2.69 -17.17
CA LEU A 274 12.11 -2.95 -15.94
C LEU A 274 11.21 -3.50 -14.83
N LEU A 275 10.00 -2.92 -14.66
CA LEU A 275 9.03 -3.40 -13.67
C LEU A 275 8.54 -4.81 -14.04
N ILE A 276 8.28 -5.09 -15.33
CA ILE A 276 7.92 -6.44 -15.77
C ILE A 276 9.03 -7.45 -15.43
N HIS A 277 10.30 -7.14 -15.72
CA HIS A 277 11.42 -8.01 -15.38
C HIS A 277 11.54 -8.25 -13.87
N ARG A 278 11.33 -7.21 -13.04
CA ARG A 278 11.30 -7.35 -11.57
C ARG A 278 10.15 -8.23 -11.11
N GLY A 279 8.97 -8.07 -11.69
CA GLY A 279 7.81 -8.94 -11.42
C GLY A 279 8.12 -10.41 -11.73
N VAL A 280 8.72 -10.69 -12.89
CA VAL A 280 9.16 -12.05 -13.27
C VAL A 280 10.21 -12.60 -12.31
N ALA A 281 11.16 -11.78 -11.86
CA ALA A 281 12.17 -12.19 -10.89
C ALA A 281 11.53 -12.53 -9.53
N ALA A 282 10.60 -11.71 -9.05
CA ALA A 282 9.88 -11.96 -7.80
C ALA A 282 9.01 -13.23 -7.87
N MET A 283 8.38 -13.53 -9.03
CA MET A 283 7.59 -14.75 -9.24
C MET A 283 8.40 -16.06 -9.05
N ARG A 284 9.73 -16.02 -9.18
CA ARG A 284 10.58 -17.21 -8.91
C ARG A 284 10.58 -17.63 -7.44
N HIS A 285 10.25 -16.69 -6.55
CA HIS A 285 10.19 -16.89 -5.09
C HIS A 285 8.74 -16.91 -4.58
N ALA A 286 7.77 -16.62 -5.44
CA ALA A 286 6.35 -16.62 -5.12
C ALA A 286 5.84 -18.05 -4.92
N GLY A 287 4.74 -18.19 -4.18
CA GLY A 287 4.11 -19.46 -3.87
C GLY A 287 2.84 -19.72 -4.67
N THR A 288 1.86 -20.21 -3.96
CA THR A 288 0.56 -20.63 -4.53
C THR A 288 -0.62 -19.97 -3.82
N GLY A 289 -0.38 -19.02 -2.94
CA GLY A 289 -1.39 -18.29 -2.22
C GLY A 289 -2.04 -17.16 -3.04
N PRO A 290 -2.94 -16.39 -2.44
CA PRO A 290 -3.78 -15.44 -3.16
C PRO A 290 -3.02 -14.36 -3.93
N TYR A 291 -1.98 -13.78 -3.36
CA TYR A 291 -1.18 -12.74 -4.05
C TYR A 291 -0.34 -13.34 -5.18
N SER A 292 0.23 -14.53 -4.96
CA SER A 292 1.00 -15.24 -5.98
C SER A 292 0.14 -15.60 -7.20
N VAL A 293 -1.11 -16.05 -6.98
CA VAL A 293 -2.05 -16.33 -8.08
C VAL A 293 -2.48 -15.06 -8.81
N GLN A 294 -2.75 -13.97 -8.09
CA GLN A 294 -3.04 -12.66 -8.70
C GLN A 294 -1.85 -12.14 -9.50
N ALA A 295 -0.62 -12.32 -9.00
CA ALA A 295 0.60 -11.97 -9.73
C ALA A 295 0.75 -12.79 -11.02
N ALA A 296 0.44 -14.08 -10.99
CA ALA A 296 0.46 -14.93 -12.19
C ALA A 296 -0.56 -14.44 -13.25
N ILE A 297 -1.78 -14.06 -12.85
CA ILE A 297 -2.78 -13.43 -13.72
C ILE A 297 -2.23 -12.15 -14.35
N ALA A 298 -1.66 -11.25 -13.53
CA ALA A 298 -1.06 -10.01 -14.03
C ALA A 298 0.13 -10.28 -14.94
N GLY A 299 0.90 -11.33 -14.67
CA GLY A 299 2.00 -11.82 -15.49
C GLY A 299 1.57 -12.28 -16.88
N CYS A 300 0.43 -12.98 -17.01
CA CYS A 300 -0.14 -13.35 -18.32
C CYS A 300 -0.42 -12.11 -19.19
N HIS A 301 -0.94 -11.04 -18.59
CA HIS A 301 -1.13 -9.78 -19.31
C HIS A 301 0.21 -9.12 -19.70
N ALA A 302 1.20 -9.17 -18.81
CA ALA A 302 2.51 -8.55 -19.03
C ALA A 302 3.37 -9.30 -20.05
N ALA A 303 3.17 -10.61 -20.20
CA ALA A 303 3.86 -11.44 -21.17
C ALA A 303 3.38 -11.24 -22.61
N ALA A 304 2.10 -10.91 -22.80
CA ALA A 304 1.52 -10.72 -24.12
C ALA A 304 1.97 -9.39 -24.75
N VAL A 305 2.52 -9.46 -25.96
CA VAL A 305 2.98 -8.27 -26.72
C VAL A 305 1.80 -7.46 -27.22
N ARG A 306 0.74 -8.11 -27.69
CA ARG A 306 -0.52 -7.49 -28.12
C ARG A 306 -1.65 -7.99 -27.23
N TYR A 307 -2.77 -7.26 -27.22
CA TYR A 307 -3.94 -7.65 -26.42
C TYR A 307 -4.49 -9.03 -26.82
N GLU A 308 -4.52 -9.31 -28.12
CA GLU A 308 -5.02 -10.54 -28.72
C GLU A 308 -4.18 -11.76 -28.33
N ASP A 309 -2.90 -11.56 -28.01
CA ASP A 309 -1.96 -12.63 -27.60
C ASP A 309 -2.10 -12.98 -26.11
N THR A 310 -3.03 -12.34 -25.38
CA THR A 310 -3.24 -12.61 -23.94
C THR A 310 -3.80 -14.03 -23.73
N ASP A 311 -3.15 -14.82 -22.86
CA ASP A 311 -3.55 -16.19 -22.54
C ASP A 311 -4.77 -16.21 -21.60
N TRP A 312 -5.94 -15.92 -22.17
CA TRP A 312 -7.20 -15.88 -21.43
C TRP A 312 -7.63 -17.23 -20.84
N PRO A 313 -7.39 -18.40 -21.51
CA PRO A 313 -7.66 -19.71 -20.91
C PRO A 313 -6.87 -19.94 -19.61
N THR A 314 -5.58 -19.59 -19.59
CA THR A 314 -4.76 -19.67 -18.37
C THR A 314 -5.28 -18.72 -17.31
N ILE A 315 -5.64 -17.47 -17.67
CA ILE A 315 -6.20 -16.48 -16.73
C ILE A 315 -7.50 -16.99 -16.11
N ALA A 316 -8.42 -17.56 -16.91
CA ALA A 316 -9.68 -18.11 -16.39
C ALA A 316 -9.44 -19.27 -15.40
N THR A 317 -8.46 -20.13 -15.69
CA THR A 317 -8.04 -21.22 -14.79
C THR A 317 -7.46 -20.70 -13.49
N LEU A 318 -6.60 -19.67 -13.55
CA LEU A 318 -6.01 -19.03 -12.37
C LEU A 318 -7.08 -18.33 -11.50
N TYR A 319 -8.07 -17.67 -12.11
CA TYR A 319 -9.21 -17.14 -11.36
C TYR A 319 -10.04 -18.24 -10.69
N GLY A 320 -10.25 -19.40 -11.36
CA GLY A 320 -10.88 -20.55 -10.74
C GLY A 320 -10.16 -21.01 -9.47
N ARG A 321 -8.82 -21.02 -9.50
CA ARG A 321 -7.99 -21.29 -8.31
C ARG A 321 -8.11 -20.17 -7.27
N LEU A 322 -8.10 -18.89 -7.69
CA LEU A 322 -8.19 -17.75 -6.78
C LEU A 322 -9.50 -17.74 -5.98
N VAL A 323 -10.62 -18.11 -6.61
CA VAL A 323 -11.92 -18.26 -5.94
C VAL A 323 -11.87 -19.25 -4.78
N LEU A 324 -11.13 -20.36 -4.93
CA LEU A 324 -10.97 -21.36 -3.86
C LEU A 324 -10.11 -20.84 -2.70
N LEU A 325 -9.10 -20.00 -3.00
CA LEU A 325 -8.20 -19.42 -1.99
C LEU A 325 -8.77 -18.19 -1.30
N LEU A 326 -9.55 -17.39 -2.03
CA LEU A 326 -10.12 -16.14 -1.60
C LEU A 326 -11.57 -16.03 -2.09
N PRO A 327 -12.53 -16.73 -1.45
CA PRO A 327 -13.93 -16.66 -1.81
C PRO A 327 -14.45 -15.22 -1.70
N SER A 328 -14.75 -14.61 -2.86
CA SER A 328 -15.22 -13.23 -2.93
C SER A 328 -16.07 -13.02 -4.19
N PRO A 329 -17.23 -12.38 -4.09
CA PRO A 329 -18.06 -12.04 -5.25
C PRO A 329 -17.33 -11.16 -6.28
N VAL A 330 -16.35 -10.34 -5.85
CA VAL A 330 -15.49 -9.54 -6.75
C VAL A 330 -14.54 -10.45 -7.53
N VAL A 331 -13.96 -11.47 -6.90
CA VAL A 331 -13.09 -12.45 -7.58
C VAL A 331 -13.91 -13.26 -8.60
N GLU A 332 -15.14 -13.66 -8.24
CA GLU A 332 -16.05 -14.34 -9.16
C GLU A 332 -16.44 -13.46 -10.36
N LEU A 333 -16.68 -12.17 -10.15
CA LEU A 333 -16.94 -11.24 -11.25
C LEU A 333 -15.73 -11.14 -12.19
N ASN A 334 -14.51 -11.04 -11.66
CA ASN A 334 -13.30 -11.04 -12.47
C ASN A 334 -13.08 -12.37 -13.20
N ARG A 335 -13.44 -13.50 -12.56
CA ARG A 335 -13.44 -14.83 -13.23
C ARG A 335 -14.41 -14.84 -14.42
N ALA A 336 -15.61 -14.30 -14.26
CA ALA A 336 -16.59 -14.22 -15.34
C ALA A 336 -16.05 -13.38 -16.52
N VAL A 337 -15.34 -12.29 -16.28
CA VAL A 337 -14.65 -11.53 -17.34
C VAL A 337 -13.63 -12.40 -18.07
N ALA A 338 -12.80 -13.14 -17.34
CA ALA A 338 -11.80 -14.02 -17.95
C ALA A 338 -12.46 -15.16 -18.77
N VAL A 339 -13.54 -15.75 -18.28
CA VAL A 339 -14.36 -16.74 -19.00
C VAL A 339 -14.94 -16.14 -20.28
N SER A 340 -15.46 -14.91 -20.22
CA SER A 340 -15.96 -14.19 -21.40
C SER A 340 -14.91 -14.02 -22.50
N MET A 341 -13.69 -13.76 -22.10
CA MET A 341 -12.57 -13.59 -23.04
C MET A 341 -12.06 -14.93 -23.59
N ALA A 342 -12.13 -16.01 -22.80
CA ALA A 342 -11.67 -17.34 -23.18
C ALA A 342 -12.71 -18.14 -23.98
N GLN A 343 -14.02 -17.98 -23.67
CA GLN A 343 -15.08 -18.87 -24.13
C GLN A 343 -16.27 -18.10 -24.77
N GLY A 344 -16.23 -16.80 -24.79
CA GLY A 344 -17.31 -15.95 -25.30
C GLY A 344 -18.24 -15.38 -24.24
N PRO A 345 -18.98 -14.29 -24.59
CA PRO A 345 -19.88 -13.61 -23.67
C PRO A 345 -21.08 -14.46 -23.26
N GLU A 346 -21.52 -15.41 -24.09
CA GLU A 346 -22.61 -16.36 -23.81
C GLU A 346 -22.30 -17.24 -22.60
N ALA A 347 -21.06 -17.69 -22.45
CA ALA A 347 -20.62 -18.52 -21.33
C ALA A 347 -20.51 -17.71 -20.01
N ALA A 348 -20.24 -16.42 -20.10
CA ALA A 348 -19.99 -15.55 -18.94
C ALA A 348 -21.27 -14.88 -18.40
N LEU A 349 -22.23 -14.53 -19.24
CA LEU A 349 -23.42 -13.80 -18.83
C LEU A 349 -24.20 -14.49 -17.70
N PRO A 350 -24.44 -15.81 -17.70
CA PRO A 350 -25.10 -16.51 -16.60
C PRO A 350 -24.33 -16.40 -15.27
N LEU A 351 -22.98 -16.35 -15.32
CA LEU A 351 -22.15 -16.19 -14.12
C LEU A 351 -22.32 -14.79 -13.50
N VAL A 352 -22.40 -13.77 -14.35
CA VAL A 352 -22.63 -12.39 -13.90
C VAL A 352 -24.07 -12.20 -13.40
N ASP A 353 -25.06 -12.79 -14.06
CA ASP A 353 -26.47 -12.75 -13.64
C ASP A 353 -26.66 -13.39 -12.24
N ALA A 354 -25.97 -14.49 -11.96
CA ALA A 354 -25.98 -15.12 -10.63
C ALA A 354 -25.43 -14.18 -9.53
N LEU A 355 -24.46 -13.33 -9.86
CA LEU A 355 -23.90 -12.36 -8.93
C LEU A 355 -24.78 -11.13 -8.68
N ALA A 356 -25.81 -10.91 -9.49
CA ALA A 356 -26.71 -9.75 -9.33
C ALA A 356 -27.51 -9.79 -8.01
N ALA A 357 -27.72 -10.98 -7.43
CA ALA A 357 -28.38 -11.17 -6.14
C ALA A 357 -27.47 -10.90 -4.93
N GLU A 358 -26.14 -10.84 -5.13
CA GLU A 358 -25.17 -10.70 -4.05
C GLU A 358 -25.24 -9.33 -3.36
N PRO A 359 -25.54 -9.27 -2.05
CA PRO A 359 -25.68 -8.00 -1.34
C PRO A 359 -24.40 -7.14 -1.38
N ALA A 360 -23.25 -7.77 -1.36
CA ALA A 360 -21.94 -7.10 -1.40
C ALA A 360 -21.69 -6.34 -2.71
N LEU A 361 -22.34 -6.75 -3.81
CA LEU A 361 -22.18 -6.13 -5.13
C LEU A 361 -23.27 -5.10 -5.48
N ARG A 362 -24.27 -4.87 -4.64
CA ARG A 362 -25.37 -3.92 -4.93
C ARG A 362 -24.89 -2.51 -5.25
N ALA A 363 -23.89 -2.02 -4.53
CA ALA A 363 -23.30 -0.70 -4.73
C ALA A 363 -22.00 -0.75 -5.56
N TYR A 364 -21.65 -1.89 -6.11
CA TYR A 364 -20.41 -2.10 -6.84
C TYR A 364 -20.61 -1.84 -8.34
N HIS A 365 -20.19 -0.68 -8.80
CA HIS A 365 -20.41 -0.20 -10.17
C HIS A 365 -19.85 -1.10 -11.27
N LEU A 366 -18.81 -1.92 -10.95
CA LEU A 366 -18.23 -2.82 -11.93
C LEU A 366 -19.15 -4.00 -12.29
N LEU A 367 -20.08 -4.41 -11.41
CA LEU A 367 -21.04 -5.46 -11.77
C LEU A 367 -21.91 -5.07 -12.97
N PRO A 368 -22.67 -3.94 -12.94
CA PRO A 368 -23.42 -3.50 -14.12
C PRO A 368 -22.50 -3.09 -15.29
N SER A 369 -21.28 -2.59 -15.05
CA SER A 369 -20.34 -2.29 -16.12
C SER A 369 -19.93 -3.55 -16.90
N VAL A 370 -19.61 -4.65 -16.21
CA VAL A 370 -19.27 -5.94 -16.84
C VAL A 370 -20.48 -6.54 -17.54
N ARG A 371 -21.66 -6.51 -16.88
CA ARG A 371 -22.90 -7.00 -17.50
C ARG A 371 -23.23 -6.24 -18.78
N GLY A 372 -23.09 -4.91 -18.77
CA GLY A 372 -23.28 -4.08 -19.94
C GLY A 372 -22.33 -4.42 -21.09
N ASP A 373 -21.04 -4.69 -20.78
CA ASP A 373 -20.04 -5.13 -21.76
C ASP A 373 -20.42 -6.46 -22.42
N LEU A 374 -20.85 -7.45 -21.64
CA LEU A 374 -21.31 -8.74 -22.16
C LEU A 374 -22.55 -8.58 -23.06
N LEU A 375 -23.52 -7.78 -22.64
CA LEU A 375 -24.74 -7.52 -23.39
C LEU A 375 -24.45 -6.78 -24.71
N GLU A 376 -23.55 -5.78 -24.69
CA GLU A 376 -23.10 -5.06 -25.90
C GLU A 376 -22.46 -6.05 -26.92
N ARG A 377 -21.59 -6.95 -26.47
CA ARG A 377 -20.96 -7.99 -27.29
C ARG A 377 -21.94 -9.05 -27.83
N LEU A 378 -23.08 -9.24 -27.15
CA LEU A 378 -24.19 -10.10 -27.57
C LEU A 378 -25.19 -9.39 -28.49
N GLY A 379 -24.99 -8.13 -28.83
CA GLY A 379 -25.93 -7.32 -29.62
C GLY A 379 -27.19 -6.88 -28.88
N ARG A 380 -27.27 -7.06 -27.53
CA ARG A 380 -28.40 -6.66 -26.69
C ARG A 380 -28.24 -5.20 -26.25
N THR A 381 -28.25 -4.28 -27.20
CA THR A 381 -27.83 -2.87 -27.05
C THR A 381 -28.64 -2.08 -26.05
N ASP A 382 -30.00 -2.22 -26.00
CA ASP A 382 -30.81 -1.49 -25.03
C ASP A 382 -30.58 -1.91 -23.58
N GLU A 383 -30.37 -3.19 -23.37
CA GLU A 383 -30.03 -3.71 -22.05
C GLU A 383 -28.61 -3.27 -21.64
N ALA A 384 -27.66 -3.28 -22.57
CA ALA A 384 -26.31 -2.79 -22.31
C ALA A 384 -26.29 -1.32 -21.91
N ARG A 385 -27.07 -0.47 -22.60
CA ARG A 385 -27.24 0.95 -22.25
C ARG A 385 -27.73 1.13 -20.83
N THR A 386 -28.81 0.41 -20.46
CA THR A 386 -29.39 0.48 -19.12
C THR A 386 -28.36 0.11 -18.03
N GLU A 387 -27.54 -0.89 -18.29
CA GLU A 387 -26.50 -1.32 -17.34
C GLU A 387 -25.35 -0.30 -17.25
N PHE A 388 -24.92 0.33 -18.35
CA PHE A 388 -23.89 1.38 -18.29
C PHE A 388 -24.41 2.64 -17.56
N GLU A 389 -25.66 3.04 -17.77
CA GLU A 389 -26.28 4.15 -17.02
C GLU A 389 -26.34 3.83 -15.52
N ARG A 390 -26.74 2.61 -15.15
CA ARG A 390 -26.72 2.15 -13.77
C ARG A 390 -25.33 2.17 -13.15
N ALA A 391 -24.30 1.70 -13.88
CA ALA A 391 -22.92 1.75 -13.45
C ALA A 391 -22.44 3.18 -13.22
N ALA A 392 -22.82 4.12 -14.10
CA ALA A 392 -22.47 5.54 -14.00
C ALA A 392 -23.09 6.21 -12.75
N LEU A 393 -24.25 5.77 -12.30
CA LEU A 393 -24.87 6.25 -11.05
C LEU A 393 -24.16 5.74 -9.79
N LEU A 394 -23.54 4.57 -9.85
CA LEU A 394 -22.90 3.93 -8.71
C LEU A 394 -21.44 4.38 -8.49
N THR A 395 -20.71 4.74 -9.55
CA THR A 395 -19.31 5.16 -9.40
C THR A 395 -19.19 6.56 -8.80
N ARG A 396 -18.19 6.74 -7.91
CA ARG A 396 -17.80 8.04 -7.32
C ARG A 396 -16.67 8.71 -8.06
N ASN A 397 -16.04 8.02 -9.03
CA ASN A 397 -14.96 8.58 -9.83
C ASN A 397 -15.55 9.28 -11.06
N ALA A 398 -15.22 10.56 -11.25
CA ALA A 398 -15.78 11.38 -12.32
C ALA A 398 -15.34 10.89 -13.72
N ARG A 399 -14.11 10.39 -13.86
CA ARG A 399 -13.58 9.88 -15.14
C ARG A 399 -14.26 8.57 -15.56
N GLU A 400 -14.45 7.65 -14.61
CA GLU A 400 -15.19 6.41 -14.86
C GLU A 400 -16.63 6.70 -15.24
N ARG A 401 -17.30 7.63 -14.53
CA ARG A 401 -18.66 8.05 -14.86
C ARG A 401 -18.77 8.57 -16.29
N ALA A 402 -17.86 9.45 -16.69
CA ALA A 402 -17.86 10.01 -18.04
C ALA A 402 -17.65 8.91 -19.10
N LEU A 403 -16.76 7.94 -18.85
CA LEU A 403 -16.55 6.79 -19.74
C LEU A 403 -17.82 5.95 -19.89
N LEU A 404 -18.49 5.61 -18.78
CA LEU A 404 -19.71 4.78 -18.76
C LEU A 404 -20.87 5.47 -19.50
N LEU A 405 -21.06 6.79 -19.30
CA LEU A 405 -22.08 7.56 -20.02
C LEU A 405 -21.78 7.65 -21.54
N ARG A 406 -20.53 7.78 -21.95
CA ARG A 406 -20.16 7.71 -23.38
C ARG A 406 -20.47 6.33 -23.98
N ARG A 407 -20.21 5.23 -23.24
CA ARG A 407 -20.58 3.87 -23.69
C ARG A 407 -22.09 3.75 -23.83
N ALA A 408 -22.87 4.18 -22.84
CA ALA A 408 -24.32 4.18 -22.90
C ALA A 408 -24.88 4.94 -24.11
N ALA A 409 -24.33 6.12 -24.43
CA ALA A 409 -24.74 6.91 -25.59
C ALA A 409 -24.43 6.23 -26.92
N ARG A 410 -23.31 5.52 -27.01
CA ARG A 410 -22.88 4.79 -28.23
C ARG A 410 -23.79 3.60 -28.53
N THR A 411 -24.15 2.83 -27.53
CA THR A 411 -25.05 1.67 -27.66
C THR A 411 -26.48 2.05 -28.10
N GLY A 412 -26.90 3.31 -27.93
CA GLY A 412 -28.21 3.80 -28.38
C GLY A 412 -28.24 4.29 -29.85
N GLN A 413 -27.11 4.29 -30.56
CA GLN A 413 -26.99 4.77 -31.96
C GLN A 413 -26.77 3.63 -32.97
N SER A 414 -26.66 2.40 -32.54
CA SER A 414 -26.52 1.20 -33.35
C SER A 414 -27.82 0.47 -33.46
#